data_99a65b792e5515c9c082a76c0fcc31a3
#
_entry.id   99a65b792e5515c9c082a76c0fcc31a3
#
_cell.length_a   1.000
_cell.length_b   1.000
_cell.length_c   1.000
_cell.angle_alpha   90.00
_cell.angle_beta   90.00
_cell.angle_gamma   90.00
#
_symmetry.space_group_name_H-M   'P 1'
#
loop_
_entity.id
_entity.type
_entity.pdbx_description
1 polymer ?
#
loop_
_entity_poly.entity_id
_entity_poly.type
_entity_poly.pdbx_seq_one_letter_code
_entity_poly.pdbx_strand_id
1 'polypeptide(L)'
;MDDRRDITARELNRSTLARQLLLRREPLDPAEGVRRVVALQAQQPASPYLALWNRLAGFDPAGLDAAFTDHAVVKATLMRLTLHAVHADDHRVFREAMHPVVRASRLGPRFTASGLTAEDADALVPRLLEFADRPRTTAECEAWLGERLGEPPGPGAWWGLRQYTPLLHAPTAPPWSFGHRPSYIAPRNGSPGTEPAASAASLRKLVVRYLEGFGPASVADVAQFAMVRRTDARAALADLAGRLERLTGPAGEELFDLPGSLRPDAATPAPPRLMAMWDSVLLAYADRGRVLPPSYRRIVIRANGDVLPTLLVDGYVAGVWRPAAGGIEATAFHRLPEECWEGLAAEARSLVAFLADREPEVYRRYGHWWSHLPDATVRLLPGG
;
A
#
# COMPACT_ATOMS: atom_id res chain seq x y z
N MET A 1 -23.77 25.12 -18.94
CA MET A 1 -23.93 24.52 -17.58
C MET A 1 -23.04 23.30 -17.55
N ASP A 2 -22.14 23.24 -16.58
CA ASP A 2 -21.24 22.10 -16.40
C ASP A 2 -22.10 20.95 -15.83
N ASP A 3 -22.40 19.97 -16.68
CA ASP A 3 -23.29 18.82 -16.36
C ASP A 3 -22.54 17.76 -15.53
N ARG A 4 -21.81 18.21 -14.52
CA ARG A 4 -21.09 17.30 -13.61
C ARG A 4 -22.08 16.68 -12.64
N ARG A 5 -22.06 15.35 -12.56
CA ARG A 5 -22.84 14.63 -11.55
C ARG A 5 -22.19 14.82 -10.17
N ASP A 6 -23.00 15.18 -9.19
CA ASP A 6 -22.60 15.20 -7.79
C ASP A 6 -22.48 13.77 -7.23
N ILE A 7 -21.49 13.56 -6.36
CA ILE A 7 -21.32 12.32 -5.62
C ILE A 7 -21.22 12.62 -4.12
N THR A 8 -21.99 11.91 -3.32
CA THR A 8 -22.01 12.07 -1.87
C THR A 8 -20.80 11.43 -1.20
N ALA A 9 -20.49 11.83 0.04
CA ALA A 9 -19.41 11.22 0.83
C ALA A 9 -19.61 9.71 1.01
N ARG A 10 -20.87 9.27 1.17
CA ARG A 10 -21.19 7.86 1.35
C ARG A 10 -21.05 7.07 0.04
N GLU A 11 -21.41 7.61 -1.10
CA GLU A 11 -21.17 7.00 -2.41
C GLU A 11 -19.66 6.92 -2.70
N LEU A 12 -18.85 7.94 -2.34
CA LEU A 12 -17.40 7.87 -2.42
C LEU A 12 -16.81 6.75 -1.55
N ASN A 13 -17.30 6.62 -0.32
CA ASN A 13 -16.92 5.50 0.55
C ASN A 13 -17.25 4.17 -0.10
N ARG A 14 -18.48 3.96 -0.56
CA ARG A 14 -18.93 2.73 -1.20
C ARG A 14 -18.15 2.41 -2.48
N SER A 15 -17.84 3.42 -3.30
CA SER A 15 -17.00 3.26 -4.50
C SER A 15 -15.61 2.74 -4.15
N THR A 16 -14.98 3.34 -3.12
CA THR A 16 -13.67 2.87 -2.61
C THR A 16 -13.75 1.43 -2.13
N LEU A 17 -14.72 1.08 -1.30
CA LEU A 17 -14.83 -0.27 -0.74
C LEU A 17 -15.14 -1.32 -1.82
N ALA A 18 -15.98 -1.00 -2.80
CA ALA A 18 -16.29 -1.90 -3.92
C ALA A 18 -15.05 -2.23 -4.74
N ARG A 19 -14.30 -1.19 -5.17
CA ARG A 19 -13.09 -1.34 -5.98
C ARG A 19 -11.95 -2.03 -5.21
N GLN A 20 -11.93 -1.83 -3.90
CA GLN A 20 -10.98 -2.48 -2.99
C GLN A 20 -11.47 -3.83 -2.46
N LEU A 21 -12.55 -4.41 -3.04
CA LEU A 21 -13.09 -5.74 -2.70
C LEU A 21 -13.45 -5.89 -1.20
N LEU A 22 -13.84 -4.80 -0.54
CA LEU A 22 -14.16 -4.78 0.89
C LEU A 22 -15.66 -4.88 1.18
N LEU A 23 -16.54 -4.57 0.20
CA LEU A 23 -17.98 -4.82 0.32
C LEU A 23 -18.29 -6.32 0.28
N ARG A 24 -17.59 -7.05 -0.59
CA ARG A 24 -17.70 -8.50 -0.72
C ARG A 24 -16.32 -9.08 -1.03
N ARG A 25 -15.98 -10.21 -0.40
CA ARG A 25 -14.80 -11.00 -0.76
C ARG A 25 -15.03 -11.65 -2.12
N GLU A 26 -14.04 -11.56 -3.01
CA GLU A 26 -14.14 -12.12 -4.37
C GLU A 26 -13.31 -13.40 -4.51
N PRO A 27 -13.79 -14.38 -5.29
CA PRO A 27 -13.09 -15.66 -5.51
C PRO A 27 -11.98 -15.50 -6.58
N LEU A 28 -10.97 -14.68 -6.29
CA LEU A 28 -9.84 -14.43 -7.18
C LEU A 28 -8.59 -15.13 -6.63
N ASP A 29 -7.68 -15.48 -7.54
CA ASP A 29 -6.34 -15.85 -7.11
C ASP A 29 -5.58 -14.64 -6.53
N PRO A 30 -4.54 -14.87 -5.70
CA PRO A 30 -3.85 -13.79 -5.02
C PRO A 30 -3.20 -12.74 -5.95
N ALA A 31 -2.66 -13.14 -7.10
CA ALA A 31 -2.02 -12.22 -8.04
C ALA A 31 -3.06 -11.31 -8.71
N GLU A 32 -4.20 -11.86 -9.16
CA GLU A 32 -5.31 -11.07 -9.68
C GLU A 32 -5.93 -10.19 -8.58
N GLY A 33 -6.03 -10.69 -7.35
CA GLY A 33 -6.45 -9.90 -6.19
C GLY A 33 -5.58 -8.66 -5.99
N VAL A 34 -4.24 -8.81 -6.01
CA VAL A 34 -3.29 -7.69 -5.95
C VAL A 34 -3.48 -6.74 -7.13
N ARG A 35 -3.64 -7.29 -8.35
CA ARG A 35 -3.86 -6.52 -9.56
C ARG A 35 -5.13 -5.66 -9.46
N ARG A 36 -6.24 -6.22 -8.97
CA ARG A 36 -7.53 -5.52 -8.83
C ARG A 36 -7.45 -4.35 -7.84
N VAL A 37 -6.76 -4.53 -6.72
CA VAL A 37 -6.61 -3.48 -5.70
C VAL A 37 -5.43 -2.54 -5.96
N VAL A 38 -4.70 -2.75 -7.05
CA VAL A 38 -3.58 -1.93 -7.57
C VAL A 38 -2.30 -2.08 -6.76
N ALA A 39 -2.36 -1.90 -5.45
CA ALA A 39 -1.18 -1.98 -4.60
C ALA A 39 -1.55 -2.25 -3.15
N LEU A 40 -0.82 -3.15 -2.51
CA LEU A 40 -0.90 -3.40 -1.07
C LEU A 40 0.36 -2.86 -0.40
N GLN A 41 0.22 -2.05 0.63
CA GLN A 41 1.40 -1.62 1.38
C GLN A 41 2.01 -2.80 2.14
N ALA A 42 3.31 -3.01 1.95
CA ALA A 42 4.05 -4.18 2.42
C ALA A 42 5.17 -3.81 3.41
N GLN A 43 4.92 -2.76 4.23
CA GLN A 43 5.86 -2.28 5.23
C GLN A 43 6.07 -3.31 6.34
N GLN A 44 5.02 -4.03 6.69
CA GLN A 44 5.03 -5.17 7.60
C GLN A 44 4.77 -6.45 6.78
N PRO A 45 5.56 -7.51 6.97
CA PRO A 45 5.45 -8.75 6.17
C PRO A 45 4.05 -9.37 6.14
N ALA A 46 3.34 -9.38 7.25
CA ALA A 46 1.97 -9.92 7.36
C ALA A 46 0.91 -9.07 6.63
N SER A 47 1.15 -7.75 6.46
CA SER A 47 0.09 -6.84 6.01
C SER A 47 -0.49 -7.16 4.64
N PRO A 48 0.27 -7.54 3.59
CA PRO A 48 -0.30 -7.95 2.32
C PRO A 48 -1.23 -9.17 2.43
N TYR A 49 -0.89 -10.13 3.31
CA TYR A 49 -1.68 -11.33 3.53
C TYR A 49 -3.01 -11.02 4.22
N LEU A 50 -2.98 -10.22 5.30
CA LEU A 50 -4.19 -9.79 5.99
C LEU A 50 -5.06 -8.89 5.09
N ALA A 51 -4.42 -8.07 4.25
CA ALA A 51 -5.14 -7.25 3.28
C ALA A 51 -5.89 -8.11 2.26
N LEU A 52 -5.27 -9.17 1.72
CA LEU A 52 -5.94 -10.11 0.79
C LEU A 52 -6.95 -11.00 1.52
N TRP A 53 -6.68 -11.43 2.74
CA TRP A 53 -7.66 -12.16 3.56
C TRP A 53 -8.97 -11.37 3.73
N ASN A 54 -8.91 -10.06 3.90
CA ASN A 54 -10.10 -9.20 3.96
C ASN A 54 -10.87 -9.14 2.62
N ARG A 55 -10.22 -9.42 1.49
CA ARG A 55 -10.70 -9.14 0.13
C ARG A 55 -11.07 -10.38 -0.68
N LEU A 56 -10.42 -11.51 -0.41
CA LEU A 56 -10.58 -12.73 -1.21
C LEU A 56 -11.36 -13.79 -0.44
N ALA A 57 -12.32 -14.42 -1.12
CA ALA A 57 -13.03 -15.57 -0.60
C ALA A 57 -12.13 -16.81 -0.66
N GLY A 58 -12.03 -17.54 0.44
CA GLY A 58 -11.19 -18.75 0.50
C GLY A 58 -9.69 -18.47 0.32
N PHE A 59 -9.22 -17.28 0.75
CA PHE A 59 -7.82 -16.89 0.58
C PHE A 59 -6.88 -17.90 1.25
N ASP A 60 -6.01 -18.52 0.40
CA ASP A 60 -4.89 -19.34 0.86
C ASP A 60 -3.60 -18.51 0.82
N PRO A 61 -2.94 -18.28 1.97
CA PRO A 61 -1.69 -17.56 2.02
C PRO A 61 -0.55 -18.22 1.26
N ALA A 62 -0.56 -19.56 1.06
CA ALA A 62 0.42 -20.25 0.24
C ALA A 62 0.35 -19.83 -1.25
N GLY A 63 -0.83 -19.47 -1.74
CA GLY A 63 -1.00 -18.91 -3.08
C GLY A 63 -0.29 -17.55 -3.25
N LEU A 64 -0.26 -16.71 -2.20
CA LEU A 64 0.50 -15.47 -2.25
C LEU A 64 2.00 -15.71 -2.13
N ASP A 65 2.44 -16.70 -1.33
CA ASP A 65 3.86 -17.11 -1.27
C ASP A 65 4.34 -17.58 -2.66
N ALA A 66 3.54 -18.39 -3.34
CA ALA A 66 3.81 -18.81 -4.72
C ALA A 66 3.87 -17.61 -5.68
N ALA A 67 2.90 -16.69 -5.62
CA ALA A 67 2.89 -15.51 -6.47
C ALA A 67 4.13 -14.61 -6.30
N PHE A 68 4.68 -14.49 -5.07
CA PHE A 68 5.96 -13.82 -4.83
C PHE A 68 7.15 -14.60 -5.38
N THR A 69 7.18 -15.92 -5.20
CA THR A 69 8.26 -16.80 -5.67
C THR A 69 8.34 -16.82 -7.20
N ASP A 70 7.19 -16.86 -7.86
CA ASP A 70 7.05 -16.88 -9.32
C ASP A 70 7.19 -15.49 -9.94
N HIS A 71 7.29 -14.44 -9.10
CA HIS A 71 7.34 -13.05 -9.50
C HIS A 71 6.07 -12.55 -10.22
N ALA A 72 4.91 -13.18 -10.06
CA ALA A 72 3.63 -12.65 -10.50
C ALA A 72 3.22 -11.43 -9.65
N VAL A 73 3.57 -11.47 -8.36
CA VAL A 73 3.52 -10.32 -7.44
C VAL A 73 4.94 -10.00 -6.99
N VAL A 74 5.28 -8.72 -6.96
CA VAL A 74 6.61 -8.25 -6.55
C VAL A 74 6.52 -7.23 -5.42
N LYS A 75 7.54 -7.22 -4.55
CA LYS A 75 7.65 -6.24 -3.46
C LYS A 75 8.78 -5.28 -3.77
N ALA A 76 8.48 -3.98 -3.80
CA ALA A 76 9.45 -2.93 -4.11
C ALA A 76 9.13 -1.62 -3.36
N THR A 77 10.11 -0.70 -3.35
CA THR A 77 9.86 0.70 -2.96
C THR A 77 9.13 1.41 -4.08
N LEU A 78 7.88 1.78 -3.83
CA LEU A 78 6.98 2.43 -4.79
C LEU A 78 6.28 3.63 -4.13
N MET A 79 4.96 3.76 -4.31
CA MET A 79 4.15 4.90 -3.89
C MET A 79 4.53 5.41 -2.50
N ARG A 80 4.57 6.71 -2.33
CA ARG A 80 4.98 7.41 -1.10
C ARG A 80 6.38 6.99 -0.58
N LEU A 81 7.23 6.41 -1.46
CA LEU A 81 8.57 5.90 -1.14
C LEU A 81 8.55 4.84 -0.02
N THR A 82 7.50 4.06 0.05
CA THR A 82 7.31 2.93 0.99
C THR A 82 7.23 1.60 0.24
N LEU A 83 7.31 0.49 0.98
CA LEU A 83 7.26 -0.84 0.40
C LEU A 83 5.83 -1.21 0.01
N HIS A 84 5.66 -1.69 -1.22
CA HIS A 84 4.38 -2.17 -1.75
C HIS A 84 4.55 -3.53 -2.42
N ALA A 85 3.53 -4.36 -2.28
CA ALA A 85 3.29 -5.53 -3.11
C ALA A 85 2.36 -5.10 -4.26
N VAL A 86 2.79 -5.34 -5.50
CA VAL A 86 2.07 -4.99 -6.72
C VAL A 86 2.16 -6.15 -7.73
N HIS A 87 1.23 -6.21 -8.66
CA HIS A 87 1.35 -7.12 -9.79
C HIS A 87 2.59 -6.77 -10.63
N ALA A 88 3.28 -7.76 -11.17
CA ALA A 88 4.53 -7.56 -11.90
C ALA A 88 4.41 -6.61 -13.09
N ASP A 89 3.28 -6.64 -13.81
CA ASP A 89 3.01 -5.75 -14.95
C ASP A 89 2.90 -4.28 -14.54
N ASP A 90 2.39 -4.01 -13.33
CA ASP A 90 2.26 -2.65 -12.80
C ASP A 90 3.59 -2.10 -12.26
N HIS A 91 4.51 -2.97 -11.80
CA HIS A 91 5.76 -2.57 -11.17
C HIS A 91 6.58 -1.62 -12.05
N ARG A 92 6.82 -2.01 -13.32
CA ARG A 92 7.61 -1.20 -14.25
C ARG A 92 6.99 0.18 -14.46
N VAL A 93 5.68 0.23 -14.72
CA VAL A 93 4.92 1.46 -14.94
C VAL A 93 5.00 2.38 -13.72
N PHE A 94 4.78 1.84 -12.53
CA PHE A 94 4.82 2.64 -11.30
C PHE A 94 6.23 3.15 -11.01
N ARG A 95 7.23 2.33 -11.23
CA ARG A 95 8.62 2.71 -11.01
C ARG A 95 9.10 3.79 -11.98
N GLU A 96 8.73 3.71 -13.26
CA GLU A 96 9.01 4.73 -14.28
C GLU A 96 8.31 6.05 -13.95
N ALA A 97 7.02 6.02 -13.59
CA ALA A 97 6.25 7.20 -13.21
C ALA A 97 6.88 7.94 -12.02
N MET A 98 7.45 7.19 -11.08
CA MET A 98 8.03 7.73 -9.85
C MET A 98 9.54 8.03 -9.96
N HIS A 99 10.19 7.70 -11.06
CA HIS A 99 11.63 7.86 -11.20
C HIS A 99 12.16 9.26 -10.79
N PRO A 100 11.57 10.39 -11.24
CA PRO A 100 12.05 11.73 -10.86
C PRO A 100 12.00 11.98 -9.35
N VAL A 101 10.93 11.53 -8.69
CA VAL A 101 10.75 11.70 -7.23
C VAL A 101 11.73 10.84 -6.45
N VAL A 102 11.90 9.60 -6.87
CA VAL A 102 12.85 8.67 -6.25
C VAL A 102 14.26 9.20 -6.39
N ARG A 103 14.68 9.66 -7.59
CA ARG A 103 15.99 10.27 -7.83
C ARG A 103 16.23 11.45 -6.90
N ALA A 104 15.33 12.43 -6.88
CA ALA A 104 15.48 13.63 -6.06
C ALA A 104 15.52 13.31 -4.55
N SER A 105 14.70 12.35 -4.09
CA SER A 105 14.62 12.01 -2.67
C SER A 105 15.77 11.10 -2.19
N ARG A 106 16.20 10.13 -3.01
CA ARG A 106 17.16 9.11 -2.59
C ARG A 106 18.61 9.47 -2.88
N LEU A 107 18.86 10.31 -3.89
CA LEU A 107 20.19 10.83 -4.22
C LEU A 107 20.41 12.25 -3.68
N GLY A 108 19.59 12.70 -2.74
CA GLY A 108 19.72 14.00 -2.07
C GLY A 108 20.81 14.04 -0.97
N PRO A 109 20.77 15.04 -0.04
CA PRO A 109 21.86 15.34 0.90
C PRO A 109 22.37 14.15 1.72
N ARG A 110 21.49 13.22 2.12
CA ARG A 110 21.91 12.02 2.86
C ARG A 110 22.79 11.09 2.01
N PHE A 111 22.50 10.98 0.72
CA PHE A 111 23.30 10.17 -0.20
C PHE A 111 24.62 10.88 -0.54
N THR A 112 24.57 12.15 -0.90
CA THR A 112 25.77 12.91 -1.27
C THR A 112 26.75 13.11 -0.10
N ALA A 113 26.29 13.06 1.15
CA ALA A 113 27.16 13.03 2.32
C ALA A 113 28.06 11.78 2.41
N SER A 114 27.78 10.72 1.61
CA SER A 114 28.68 9.58 1.48
C SER A 114 29.84 9.78 0.51
N GLY A 115 29.95 10.96 -0.12
CA GLY A 115 30.96 11.28 -1.14
C GLY A 115 30.54 10.91 -2.56
N LEU A 116 29.39 10.26 -2.76
CA LEU A 116 28.90 9.85 -4.08
C LEU A 116 27.98 10.94 -4.69
N THR A 117 28.06 11.08 -6.01
CA THR A 117 27.17 11.94 -6.80
C THR A 117 25.99 11.17 -7.38
N ALA A 118 25.02 11.88 -7.94
CA ALA A 118 23.90 11.24 -8.64
C ALA A 118 24.37 10.50 -9.90
N GLU A 119 25.40 11.01 -10.56
CA GLU A 119 26.05 10.43 -11.74
C GLU A 119 26.76 9.11 -11.38
N ASP A 120 27.41 9.04 -10.20
CA ASP A 120 27.96 7.79 -9.69
C ASP A 120 26.87 6.74 -9.45
N ALA A 121 25.73 7.17 -8.88
CA ALA A 121 24.58 6.27 -8.71
C ALA A 121 24.05 5.76 -10.05
N ASP A 122 23.92 6.63 -11.07
CA ASP A 122 23.48 6.23 -12.41
C ASP A 122 24.44 5.20 -13.03
N ALA A 123 25.77 5.37 -12.87
CA ALA A 123 26.79 4.45 -13.35
C ALA A 123 26.80 3.10 -12.58
N LEU A 124 26.41 3.10 -11.30
CA LEU A 124 26.36 1.91 -10.46
C LEU A 124 25.11 1.07 -10.70
N VAL A 125 23.97 1.67 -11.08
CA VAL A 125 22.70 0.97 -11.26
C VAL A 125 22.78 -0.24 -12.18
N PRO A 126 23.29 -0.18 -13.43
CA PRO A 126 23.37 -1.35 -14.31
C PRO A 126 24.19 -2.49 -13.69
N ARG A 127 25.33 -2.16 -13.09
CA ARG A 127 26.23 -3.14 -12.46
C ARG A 127 25.63 -3.79 -11.21
N LEU A 128 24.86 -3.01 -10.44
CA LEU A 128 24.15 -3.54 -9.28
C LEU A 128 23.02 -4.49 -9.69
N LEU A 129 22.33 -4.19 -10.78
CA LEU A 129 21.32 -5.10 -11.34
C LEU A 129 21.92 -6.40 -11.87
N GLU A 130 23.10 -6.34 -12.53
CA GLU A 130 23.85 -7.52 -12.92
C GLU A 130 24.30 -8.36 -11.70
N PHE A 131 24.79 -7.73 -10.64
CA PHE A 131 25.15 -8.40 -9.39
C PHE A 131 23.95 -9.04 -8.70
N ALA A 132 22.79 -8.41 -8.79
CA ALA A 132 21.55 -8.87 -8.19
C ALA A 132 20.74 -9.83 -9.11
N ASP A 133 21.39 -10.55 -10.03
CA ASP A 133 20.81 -11.59 -10.91
C ASP A 133 20.15 -12.74 -10.12
N ARG A 134 20.57 -12.92 -8.87
CA ARG A 134 20.02 -13.82 -7.85
C ARG A 134 19.84 -13.06 -6.54
N PRO A 135 19.07 -13.60 -5.56
CA PRO A 135 18.91 -12.97 -4.26
C PRO A 135 20.24 -12.61 -3.59
N ARG A 136 20.40 -11.35 -3.19
CA ARG A 136 21.55 -10.81 -2.48
C ARG A 136 21.11 -10.18 -1.17
N THR A 137 21.77 -10.52 -0.09
CA THR A 137 21.57 -9.92 1.22
C THR A 137 22.07 -8.46 1.24
N THR A 138 21.62 -7.69 2.23
CA THR A 138 22.15 -6.34 2.48
C THR A 138 23.68 -6.35 2.63
N ALA A 139 24.23 -7.31 3.37
CA ALA A 139 25.67 -7.41 3.61
C ALA A 139 26.45 -7.70 2.31
N GLU A 140 25.96 -8.61 1.45
CA GLU A 140 26.58 -8.88 0.14
C GLU A 140 26.55 -7.62 -0.76
N CYS A 141 25.45 -6.87 -0.75
CA CYS A 141 25.33 -5.65 -1.53
C CYS A 141 26.26 -4.52 -1.01
N GLU A 142 26.40 -4.36 0.30
CA GLU A 142 27.32 -3.40 0.90
C GLU A 142 28.77 -3.77 0.67
N ALA A 143 29.14 -5.04 0.74
CA ALA A 143 30.46 -5.54 0.41
C ALA A 143 30.78 -5.30 -1.08
N TRP A 144 29.86 -5.67 -1.98
CA TRP A 144 29.97 -5.38 -3.41
C TRP A 144 30.18 -3.90 -3.71
N LEU A 145 29.46 -3.01 -3.01
CA LEU A 145 29.61 -1.57 -3.16
C LEU A 145 30.99 -1.11 -2.69
N GLY A 146 31.47 -1.58 -1.54
CA GLY A 146 32.81 -1.30 -1.00
C GLY A 146 33.94 -1.70 -1.95
N GLU A 147 33.84 -2.89 -2.54
CA GLU A 147 34.81 -3.36 -3.56
C GLU A 147 34.87 -2.43 -4.78
N ARG A 148 33.73 -1.88 -5.21
CA ARG A 148 33.64 -0.96 -6.35
C ARG A 148 34.20 0.43 -6.04
N LEU A 149 34.07 0.88 -4.80
CA LEU A 149 34.56 2.18 -4.34
C LEU A 149 36.02 2.12 -3.91
N GLY A 150 36.59 0.93 -3.67
CA GLY A 150 37.93 0.74 -3.11
C GLY A 150 38.02 1.03 -1.60
N GLU A 151 36.90 1.33 -0.96
CA GLU A 151 36.77 1.63 0.46
C GLU A 151 35.36 1.26 0.99
N PRO A 152 35.16 1.10 2.30
CA PRO A 152 33.83 0.87 2.86
C PRO A 152 32.87 2.02 2.50
N PRO A 153 31.63 1.72 2.06
CA PRO A 153 30.70 2.75 1.63
C PRO A 153 30.31 3.65 2.82
N GLY A 154 30.36 4.96 2.60
CA GLY A 154 29.97 5.96 3.60
C GLY A 154 28.49 5.83 4.01
N PRO A 155 28.15 6.35 5.20
CA PRO A 155 26.77 6.34 5.69
C PRO A 155 25.82 6.99 4.68
N GLY A 156 24.76 6.29 4.30
CA GLY A 156 23.78 6.78 3.32
C GLY A 156 23.96 6.27 1.89
N ALA A 157 25.16 5.81 1.48
CA ALA A 157 25.42 5.28 0.16
C ALA A 157 24.47 4.12 -0.21
N TRP A 158 24.50 3.04 0.55
CA TRP A 158 23.61 1.90 0.33
C TRP A 158 22.13 2.26 0.55
N TRP A 159 21.83 3.09 1.56
CA TRP A 159 20.45 3.54 1.81
C TRP A 159 19.86 4.25 0.58
N GLY A 160 20.59 5.11 -0.09
CA GLY A 160 20.16 5.80 -1.32
C GLY A 160 20.11 4.84 -2.51
N LEU A 161 21.21 4.14 -2.78
CA LEU A 161 21.37 3.30 -3.96
C LEU A 161 20.36 2.16 -4.02
N ARG A 162 20.10 1.45 -2.92
CA ARG A 162 19.12 0.33 -2.87
C ARG A 162 17.68 0.72 -3.20
N GLN A 163 17.32 1.98 -2.96
CA GLN A 163 15.97 2.49 -3.23
C GLN A 163 15.90 3.21 -4.58
N TYR A 164 17.04 3.77 -5.01
CA TYR A 164 17.16 4.36 -6.33
C TYR A 164 17.24 3.30 -7.43
N THR A 165 18.02 2.27 -7.24
CA THR A 165 18.05 1.10 -8.13
C THR A 165 16.69 0.41 -8.09
N PRO A 166 16.11 -0.01 -9.22
CA PRO A 166 14.81 -0.68 -9.27
C PRO A 166 14.85 -2.13 -8.77
N LEU A 167 15.50 -2.36 -7.64
CA LEU A 167 15.58 -3.66 -7.01
C LEU A 167 14.22 -4.09 -6.45
N LEU A 168 13.93 -5.38 -6.56
CA LEU A 168 12.85 -6.06 -5.87
C LEU A 168 13.35 -6.63 -4.55
N HIS A 169 12.47 -6.77 -3.56
CA HIS A 169 12.74 -7.62 -2.42
C HIS A 169 12.54 -9.08 -2.81
N ALA A 170 13.54 -9.91 -2.58
CA ALA A 170 13.44 -11.34 -2.79
C ALA A 170 12.71 -12.01 -1.61
N PRO A 171 11.84 -12.99 -1.84
CA PRO A 171 11.28 -13.82 -0.80
C PRO A 171 12.39 -14.51 0.01
N THR A 172 12.24 -14.59 1.34
CA THR A 172 13.27 -15.16 2.21
C THR A 172 12.83 -16.42 2.95
N ALA A 173 11.83 -16.33 3.82
CA ALA A 173 11.44 -17.47 4.65
C ALA A 173 10.11 -17.22 5.40
N PRO A 174 9.40 -18.31 5.82
CA PRO A 174 8.22 -18.22 6.65
C PRO A 174 8.48 -17.42 7.95
N PRO A 175 7.42 -16.96 8.66
CA PRO A 175 6.01 -17.29 8.39
C PRO A 175 5.38 -16.56 7.21
N TRP A 176 5.97 -15.47 6.74
CA TRP A 176 5.56 -14.68 5.56
C TRP A 176 6.69 -14.68 4.55
N SER A 177 6.43 -14.47 3.26
CA SER A 177 7.47 -14.49 2.22
C SER A 177 8.65 -13.55 2.48
N PHE A 178 8.49 -12.53 3.34
CA PHE A 178 9.53 -11.57 3.65
C PHE A 178 9.80 -11.49 5.15
N GLY A 179 11.06 -11.75 5.54
CA GLY A 179 11.51 -11.62 6.92
C GLY A 179 12.02 -10.21 7.27
N HIS A 180 12.62 -10.10 8.46
CA HIS A 180 13.21 -8.83 8.94
C HIS A 180 14.54 -8.47 8.25
N ARG A 181 15.22 -9.44 7.66
CA ARG A 181 16.49 -9.25 6.93
C ARG A 181 16.18 -9.24 5.43
N PRO A 182 16.20 -8.07 4.77
CA PRO A 182 15.88 -7.99 3.36
C PRO A 182 16.99 -8.62 2.49
N SER A 183 16.55 -9.29 1.44
CA SER A 183 17.35 -9.65 0.29
C SER A 183 16.80 -8.95 -0.95
N TYR A 184 17.66 -8.74 -1.93
CA TYR A 184 17.33 -7.98 -3.13
C TYR A 184 17.61 -8.77 -4.39
N ILE A 185 16.80 -8.57 -5.42
CA ILE A 185 16.96 -9.22 -6.73
C ILE A 185 16.59 -8.22 -7.83
N ALA A 186 17.23 -8.34 -8.99
CA ALA A 186 16.87 -7.54 -10.16
C ALA A 186 15.49 -7.95 -10.73
N PRO A 187 14.72 -7.01 -11.30
CA PRO A 187 13.45 -7.34 -11.97
C PRO A 187 13.69 -8.16 -13.23
N ARG A 188 12.91 -9.21 -13.44
CA ARG A 188 13.02 -10.10 -14.62
C ARG A 188 12.60 -9.40 -15.93
N ASN A 189 11.70 -8.42 -15.85
CA ASN A 189 11.11 -7.72 -17.01
C ASN A 189 11.95 -6.51 -17.49
N GLY A 190 13.25 -6.51 -17.19
CA GLY A 190 14.15 -5.41 -17.55
C GLY A 190 14.03 -4.20 -16.64
N SER A 191 14.94 -3.24 -16.83
CA SER A 191 14.98 -2.00 -16.05
C SER A 191 13.88 -1.03 -16.50
N PRO A 192 13.23 -0.33 -15.58
CA PRO A 192 12.36 0.80 -15.90
C PRO A 192 13.11 1.91 -16.65
N GLY A 193 12.41 2.60 -17.56
CA GLY A 193 12.97 3.76 -18.25
C GLY A 193 13.22 4.93 -17.30
N THR A 194 14.27 5.68 -17.56
CA THR A 194 14.68 6.85 -16.74
C THR A 194 14.40 8.19 -17.41
N GLU A 195 14.06 8.16 -18.71
CA GLU A 195 13.82 9.37 -19.51
C GLU A 195 12.56 10.11 -19.07
N PRO A 196 12.55 11.46 -19.06
CA PRO A 196 11.39 12.26 -18.68
C PRO A 196 10.11 11.92 -19.45
N ALA A 197 10.22 11.62 -20.76
CA ALA A 197 9.10 11.24 -21.59
C ALA A 197 8.50 9.89 -21.17
N ALA A 198 9.34 8.91 -20.81
CA ALA A 198 8.90 7.62 -20.28
C ALA A 198 8.17 7.80 -18.94
N SER A 199 8.73 8.62 -18.04
CA SER A 199 8.09 8.92 -16.74
C SER A 199 6.73 9.59 -16.91
N ALA A 200 6.56 10.54 -17.83
CA ALA A 200 5.28 11.19 -18.10
C ALA A 200 4.25 10.21 -18.71
N ALA A 201 4.68 9.36 -19.65
CA ALA A 201 3.82 8.34 -20.24
C ALA A 201 3.35 7.32 -19.19
N SER A 202 4.27 6.88 -18.33
CA SER A 202 3.98 5.94 -17.25
C SER A 202 3.16 6.57 -16.13
N LEU A 203 3.29 7.89 -15.88
CA LEU A 203 2.41 8.59 -14.94
C LEU A 203 0.94 8.56 -15.39
N ARG A 204 0.67 8.75 -16.69
CA ARG A 204 -0.71 8.60 -17.22
C ARG A 204 -1.26 7.19 -17.01
N LYS A 205 -0.45 6.16 -17.21
CA LYS A 205 -0.87 4.77 -16.93
C LYS A 205 -1.11 4.54 -15.45
N LEU A 206 -0.23 5.05 -14.57
CA LEU A 206 -0.41 4.99 -13.12
C LEU A 206 -1.71 5.68 -12.69
N VAL A 207 -2.04 6.84 -13.26
CA VAL A 207 -3.31 7.54 -13.00
C VAL A 207 -4.51 6.65 -13.34
N VAL A 208 -4.51 6.00 -14.51
CA VAL A 208 -5.59 5.08 -14.89
C VAL A 208 -5.70 3.94 -13.88
N ARG A 209 -4.58 3.27 -13.56
CA ARG A 209 -4.55 2.19 -12.56
C ARG A 209 -5.03 2.65 -11.19
N TYR A 210 -4.60 3.85 -10.76
CA TYR A 210 -5.06 4.43 -9.51
C TYR A 210 -6.57 4.67 -9.50
N LEU A 211 -7.14 5.22 -10.57
CA LEU A 211 -8.58 5.43 -10.68
C LEU A 211 -9.38 4.11 -10.71
N GLU A 212 -8.84 3.05 -11.31
CA GLU A 212 -9.45 1.71 -11.27
C GLU A 212 -9.64 1.19 -9.85
N GLY A 213 -8.63 1.34 -8.98
CA GLY A 213 -8.66 0.82 -7.61
C GLY A 213 -9.13 1.81 -6.55
N PHE A 214 -8.98 3.11 -6.78
CA PHE A 214 -9.19 4.16 -5.76
C PHE A 214 -10.05 5.33 -6.24
N GLY A 215 -10.52 5.34 -7.50
CA GLY A 215 -11.42 6.40 -7.97
C GLY A 215 -12.82 6.35 -7.33
N PRO A 216 -13.60 7.44 -7.48
CA PRO A 216 -13.26 8.76 -8.01
C PRO A 216 -12.21 9.49 -7.17
N ALA A 217 -11.35 10.32 -7.77
CA ALA A 217 -10.26 10.96 -7.05
C ALA A 217 -9.92 12.34 -7.59
N SER A 218 -9.39 13.20 -6.71
CA SER A 218 -8.93 14.54 -7.05
C SER A 218 -7.49 14.57 -7.56
N VAL A 219 -7.06 15.71 -8.11
CA VAL A 219 -5.63 15.97 -8.42
C VAL A 219 -4.75 15.79 -7.18
N ALA A 220 -5.26 16.20 -6.00
CA ALA A 220 -4.51 16.08 -4.75
C ALA A 220 -4.32 14.63 -4.32
N ASP A 221 -5.32 13.78 -4.54
CA ASP A 221 -5.24 12.35 -4.24
C ASP A 221 -4.23 11.64 -5.14
N VAL A 222 -4.27 11.89 -6.45
CA VAL A 222 -3.29 11.36 -7.41
C VAL A 222 -1.87 11.78 -7.02
N ALA A 223 -1.67 13.08 -6.74
CA ALA A 223 -0.37 13.61 -6.36
C ALA A 223 0.14 12.98 -5.04
N GLN A 224 -0.73 12.82 -4.05
CA GLN A 224 -0.42 12.17 -2.77
C GLN A 224 -0.08 10.68 -2.94
N PHE A 225 -0.87 9.95 -3.74
CA PHE A 225 -0.64 8.52 -3.97
C PHE A 225 0.71 8.26 -4.67
N ALA A 226 0.94 8.93 -5.80
CA ALA A 226 2.15 8.78 -6.59
C ALA A 226 3.35 9.56 -6.04
N MET A 227 3.12 10.48 -5.07
CA MET A 227 4.13 11.36 -4.51
C MET A 227 4.78 12.28 -5.58
N VAL A 228 4.00 12.66 -6.59
CA VAL A 228 4.41 13.59 -7.64
C VAL A 228 3.91 15.01 -7.34
N ARG A 229 4.44 16.00 -8.06
CA ARG A 229 3.94 17.38 -7.93
C ARG A 229 2.50 17.46 -8.42
N ARG A 230 1.69 18.32 -7.79
CA ARG A 230 0.29 18.56 -8.24
C ARG A 230 0.20 19.05 -9.69
N THR A 231 1.22 19.76 -10.16
CA THR A 231 1.33 20.18 -11.57
C THR A 231 1.42 19.00 -12.52
N ASP A 232 2.23 17.99 -12.18
CA ASP A 232 2.44 16.80 -12.99
C ASP A 232 1.19 15.90 -12.97
N ALA A 233 0.55 15.75 -11.79
CA ALA A 233 -0.72 15.04 -11.67
C ALA A 233 -1.84 15.71 -12.49
N ARG A 234 -1.92 17.06 -12.45
CA ARG A 234 -2.90 17.81 -13.23
C ARG A 234 -2.65 17.67 -14.74
N ALA A 235 -1.40 17.73 -15.19
CA ALA A 235 -1.05 17.53 -16.57
C ALA A 235 -1.43 16.13 -17.06
N ALA A 236 -1.12 15.08 -16.28
CA ALA A 236 -1.49 13.72 -16.62
C ALA A 236 -3.01 13.51 -16.71
N LEU A 237 -3.79 14.11 -15.79
CA LEU A 237 -5.27 14.07 -15.84
C LEU A 237 -5.82 14.86 -17.03
N ALA A 238 -5.22 16.01 -17.38
CA ALA A 238 -5.60 16.79 -18.55
C ALA A 238 -5.34 16.00 -19.85
N ASP A 239 -4.20 15.33 -19.98
CA ASP A 239 -3.89 14.46 -21.12
C ASP A 239 -4.88 13.29 -21.27
N LEU A 240 -5.50 12.87 -20.18
CA LEU A 240 -6.49 11.80 -20.14
C LEU A 240 -7.94 12.30 -20.24
N ALA A 241 -8.19 13.62 -20.37
CA ALA A 241 -9.52 14.22 -20.25
C ALA A 241 -10.59 13.55 -21.13
N GLY A 242 -10.26 13.14 -22.36
CA GLY A 242 -11.18 12.43 -23.27
C GLY A 242 -11.53 11.01 -22.84
N ARG A 243 -10.90 10.48 -21.80
CA ARG A 243 -11.08 9.12 -21.27
C ARG A 243 -11.65 9.12 -19.85
N LEU A 244 -11.85 10.29 -19.25
CA LEU A 244 -12.26 10.43 -17.85
C LEU A 244 -13.62 11.12 -17.77
N GLU A 245 -14.42 10.70 -16.80
CA GLU A 245 -15.58 11.42 -16.31
C GLU A 245 -15.16 12.42 -15.24
N ARG A 246 -15.89 13.53 -15.13
CA ARG A 246 -15.73 14.52 -14.07
C ARG A 246 -16.95 14.52 -13.16
N LEU A 247 -16.71 14.55 -11.86
CA LEU A 247 -17.72 14.55 -10.83
C LEU A 247 -17.47 15.73 -9.89
N THR A 248 -18.50 16.18 -9.19
CA THR A 248 -18.38 17.12 -8.08
C THR A 248 -18.43 16.33 -6.76
N GLY A 249 -17.38 16.44 -5.96
CA GLY A 249 -17.27 15.79 -4.66
C GLY A 249 -18.09 16.47 -3.56
N PRO A 250 -18.15 15.85 -2.36
CA PRO A 250 -19.00 16.33 -1.26
C PRO A 250 -18.65 17.74 -0.74
N ALA A 251 -17.42 18.19 -0.91
CA ALA A 251 -16.97 19.53 -0.54
C ALA A 251 -16.88 20.49 -1.74
N GLY A 252 -17.48 20.12 -2.89
CA GLY A 252 -17.44 20.89 -4.14
C GLY A 252 -16.14 20.70 -4.94
N GLU A 253 -15.28 19.80 -4.54
CA GLU A 253 -14.03 19.50 -5.24
C GLU A 253 -14.27 18.73 -6.55
N GLU A 254 -13.41 18.99 -7.54
CA GLU A 254 -13.42 18.24 -8.80
C GLU A 254 -12.79 16.87 -8.60
N LEU A 255 -13.53 15.83 -9.00
CA LEU A 255 -13.09 14.45 -8.99
C LEU A 255 -13.07 13.89 -10.42
N PHE A 256 -12.12 13.00 -10.66
CA PHE A 256 -11.96 12.29 -11.92
C PHE A 256 -12.22 10.80 -11.72
N ASP A 257 -12.87 10.19 -12.70
CA ASP A 257 -13.16 8.76 -12.69
C ASP A 257 -13.07 8.16 -14.09
N LEU A 258 -13.02 6.84 -14.15
CA LEU A 258 -13.13 6.12 -15.43
C LEU A 258 -14.60 5.87 -15.73
N PRO A 259 -15.05 6.03 -16.99
CA PRO A 259 -16.41 5.70 -17.41
C PRO A 259 -16.79 4.26 -17.07
N GLY A 260 -18.00 4.06 -16.58
CA GLY A 260 -18.54 2.74 -16.25
C GLY A 260 -17.94 2.09 -14.99
N SER A 261 -17.12 2.80 -14.23
CA SER A 261 -16.55 2.28 -12.99
C SER A 261 -17.61 2.04 -11.91
N LEU A 262 -17.30 1.13 -10.97
CA LEU A 262 -18.18 0.77 -9.87
C LEU A 262 -18.44 1.98 -8.94
N ARG A 263 -19.69 2.37 -8.84
CA ARG A 263 -20.20 3.42 -7.93
C ARG A 263 -21.50 2.93 -7.29
N PRO A 264 -21.40 2.06 -6.27
CA PRO A 264 -22.58 1.55 -5.59
C PRO A 264 -23.37 2.67 -4.91
N ASP A 265 -24.64 2.44 -4.72
CA ASP A 265 -25.55 3.33 -3.99
C ASP A 265 -25.06 3.55 -2.54
N ALA A 266 -25.35 4.73 -1.99
CA ALA A 266 -25.02 5.09 -0.62
C ALA A 266 -25.62 4.12 0.42
N ALA A 267 -26.76 3.51 0.13
CA ALA A 267 -27.42 2.53 1.00
C ALA A 267 -26.80 1.13 0.95
N THR A 268 -25.85 0.86 0.03
CA THR A 268 -25.20 -0.45 -0.08
C THR A 268 -24.56 -0.84 1.25
N PRO A 269 -24.88 -2.01 1.83
CA PRO A 269 -24.29 -2.47 3.09
C PRO A 269 -22.78 -2.67 2.99
N ALA A 270 -22.07 -2.27 4.05
CA ALA A 270 -20.64 -2.52 4.19
C ALA A 270 -20.39 -3.35 5.45
N PRO A 271 -20.01 -4.63 5.30
CA PRO A 271 -19.82 -5.52 6.44
C PRO A 271 -18.59 -5.08 7.29
N PRO A 272 -18.58 -5.44 8.59
CA PRO A 272 -17.41 -5.21 9.43
C PRO A 272 -16.16 -5.91 8.89
N ARG A 273 -14.99 -5.30 9.13
CA ARG A 273 -13.67 -5.87 8.75
C ARG A 273 -12.62 -5.60 9.82
N LEU A 274 -11.69 -6.52 9.98
CA LEU A 274 -10.47 -6.37 10.77
C LEU A 274 -9.31 -6.07 9.80
N MET A 275 -9.03 -4.77 9.61
CA MET A 275 -8.10 -4.32 8.58
C MET A 275 -6.63 -4.50 9.00
N ALA A 276 -5.78 -4.78 8.04
CA ALA A 276 -4.34 -4.88 8.25
C ALA A 276 -3.71 -3.54 8.69
N MET A 277 -2.55 -3.58 9.36
CA MET A 277 -1.70 -2.40 9.50
C MET A 277 -1.31 -1.86 8.11
N TRP A 278 -1.29 -0.54 7.96
CA TRP A 278 -0.99 0.14 6.69
C TRP A 278 -1.89 -0.27 5.51
N ASP A 279 -3.14 -0.67 5.74
CA ASP A 279 -4.01 -0.96 4.61
C ASP A 279 -4.10 0.24 3.67
N SER A 280 -4.00 -0.02 2.37
CA SER A 280 -3.89 1.03 1.34
C SER A 280 -5.08 1.98 1.32
N VAL A 281 -6.29 1.54 1.71
CA VAL A 281 -7.48 2.41 1.76
C VAL A 281 -7.35 3.57 2.73
N LEU A 282 -6.52 3.43 3.78
CA LEU A 282 -6.25 4.49 4.76
C LEU A 282 -5.20 5.50 4.29
N LEU A 283 -4.47 5.21 3.22
CA LEU A 283 -3.28 5.96 2.82
C LEU A 283 -3.30 6.46 1.37
N ALA A 284 -4.23 5.98 0.56
CA ALA A 284 -4.27 6.27 -0.88
C ALA A 284 -4.73 7.70 -1.23
N TYR A 285 -5.25 8.47 -0.26
CA TYR A 285 -5.88 9.76 -0.51
C TYR A 285 -5.20 10.90 0.26
N ALA A 286 -5.27 12.10 -0.28
CA ALA A 286 -4.90 13.32 0.42
C ALA A 286 -5.91 13.63 1.54
N ASP A 287 -7.20 13.61 1.21
CA ASP A 287 -8.27 13.58 2.19
C ASP A 287 -8.69 12.13 2.47
N ARG A 288 -8.45 11.68 3.68
CA ARG A 288 -8.75 10.32 4.14
C ARG A 288 -10.14 10.18 4.72
N GLY A 289 -10.91 11.25 4.83
CA GLY A 289 -12.24 11.32 5.46
C GLY A 289 -13.24 10.32 4.87
N ARG A 290 -13.03 9.89 3.61
CA ARG A 290 -13.89 8.89 2.99
C ARG A 290 -13.88 7.51 3.66
N VAL A 291 -12.84 7.15 4.44
CA VAL A 291 -12.75 5.88 5.20
C VAL A 291 -12.33 6.12 6.64
N LEU A 292 -11.45 7.09 6.88
CA LEU A 292 -10.89 7.42 8.19
C LEU A 292 -11.44 8.76 8.68
N PRO A 293 -12.39 8.77 9.63
CA PRO A 293 -12.90 10.02 10.21
C PRO A 293 -11.77 10.93 10.71
N PRO A 294 -11.81 12.24 10.44
CA PRO A 294 -10.74 13.17 10.80
C PRO A 294 -10.37 13.14 12.29
N SER A 295 -11.36 12.93 13.18
CA SER A 295 -11.16 12.80 14.63
C SER A 295 -10.28 11.64 15.04
N TYR A 296 -10.25 10.55 14.25
CA TYR A 296 -9.47 9.35 14.56
C TYR A 296 -8.11 9.31 13.86
N ARG A 297 -7.84 10.25 12.95
CA ARG A 297 -6.63 10.24 12.13
C ARG A 297 -5.34 10.16 12.97
N ARG A 298 -5.20 10.98 14.03
CA ARG A 298 -4.00 11.00 14.87
C ARG A 298 -3.89 9.79 15.80
N ILE A 299 -5.00 9.12 16.06
CA ILE A 299 -5.02 7.88 16.84
C ILE A 299 -4.54 6.72 15.98
N VAL A 300 -5.01 6.63 14.75
CA VAL A 300 -4.72 5.52 13.82
C VAL A 300 -3.38 5.70 13.12
N ILE A 301 -3.06 6.91 12.67
CA ILE A 301 -1.82 7.23 11.95
C ILE A 301 -0.90 7.99 12.90
N ARG A 302 0.16 7.33 13.33
CA ARG A 302 1.11 7.84 14.31
C ARG A 302 2.14 8.78 13.69
N ALA A 303 2.78 9.63 14.50
CA ALA A 303 3.74 10.63 14.04
C ALA A 303 4.98 10.01 13.38
N ASN A 304 5.37 8.80 13.79
CA ASN A 304 6.47 8.04 13.18
C ASN A 304 6.08 7.32 11.88
N GLY A 305 4.83 7.44 11.42
CA GLY A 305 4.32 6.80 10.20
C GLY A 305 3.71 5.41 10.41
N ASP A 306 3.62 4.90 11.64
CA ASP A 306 2.88 3.68 11.92
C ASP A 306 1.38 3.92 11.67
N VAL A 307 0.72 2.90 11.09
CA VAL A 307 -0.74 2.90 10.86
C VAL A 307 -1.32 1.66 11.51
N LEU A 308 -2.09 1.85 12.56
CA LEU A 308 -2.62 0.76 13.38
C LEU A 308 -3.63 -0.10 12.60
N PRO A 309 -3.75 -1.38 12.96
CA PRO A 309 -4.78 -2.25 12.40
C PRO A 309 -6.16 -1.80 12.90
N THR A 310 -7.11 -1.59 11.98
CA THR A 310 -8.37 -0.90 12.29
C THR A 310 -9.58 -1.81 12.25
N LEU A 311 -10.58 -1.46 13.07
CA LEU A 311 -11.95 -1.94 12.93
C LEU A 311 -12.63 -1.08 11.87
N LEU A 312 -13.15 -1.69 10.82
CA LEU A 312 -13.99 -1.03 9.83
C LEU A 312 -15.45 -1.45 10.10
N VAL A 313 -16.32 -0.47 10.34
CA VAL A 313 -17.76 -0.68 10.57
C VAL A 313 -18.52 0.25 9.65
N ASP A 314 -19.49 -0.28 8.92
CA ASP A 314 -20.24 0.46 7.89
C ASP A 314 -19.33 1.25 6.93
N GLY A 315 -18.14 0.70 6.64
CA GLY A 315 -17.16 1.28 5.73
C GLY A 315 -16.26 2.35 6.31
N TYR A 316 -16.39 2.69 7.58
CA TYR A 316 -15.57 3.70 8.25
C TYR A 316 -14.76 3.10 9.40
N VAL A 317 -13.59 3.66 9.67
CA VAL A 317 -12.79 3.31 10.83
C VAL A 317 -13.57 3.67 12.10
N ALA A 318 -13.81 2.65 12.93
CA ALA A 318 -14.53 2.74 14.19
C ALA A 318 -13.64 2.43 15.41
N GLY A 319 -12.43 1.93 15.19
CA GLY A 319 -11.53 1.52 16.26
C GLY A 319 -10.27 0.84 15.74
N VAL A 320 -9.57 0.16 16.64
CA VAL A 320 -8.35 -0.63 16.36
C VAL A 320 -8.44 -2.01 17.01
N TRP A 321 -7.60 -2.94 16.55
CA TRP A 321 -7.57 -4.29 17.10
C TRP A 321 -6.13 -4.78 17.29
N ARG A 322 -5.95 -5.78 18.16
CA ARG A 322 -4.70 -6.55 18.31
C ARG A 322 -5.00 -7.99 18.69
N PRO A 323 -4.08 -8.93 18.42
CA PRO A 323 -4.15 -10.25 19.02
C PRO A 323 -4.08 -10.17 20.55
N ALA A 324 -4.84 -11.02 21.21
CA ALA A 324 -4.84 -11.18 22.66
C ALA A 324 -5.04 -12.65 23.03
N ALA A 325 -4.75 -13.01 24.28
CA ALA A 325 -5.02 -14.36 24.76
C ALA A 325 -6.51 -14.69 24.61
N GLY A 326 -6.81 -15.75 23.89
CA GLY A 326 -8.19 -16.20 23.62
C GLY A 326 -8.91 -15.52 22.45
N GLY A 327 -8.27 -14.65 21.68
CA GLY A 327 -8.91 -14.02 20.52
C GLY A 327 -8.31 -12.70 20.05
N ILE A 328 -9.17 -11.76 19.70
CA ILE A 328 -8.82 -10.42 19.25
C ILE A 328 -9.37 -9.38 20.25
N GLU A 329 -8.48 -8.57 20.81
CA GLU A 329 -8.89 -7.39 21.55
C GLU A 329 -9.26 -6.27 20.57
N ALA A 330 -10.50 -5.84 20.62
CA ALA A 330 -11.05 -4.77 19.80
C ALA A 330 -11.36 -3.54 20.66
N THR A 331 -10.78 -2.40 20.30
CA THR A 331 -10.94 -1.11 20.97
C THR A 331 -11.74 -0.18 20.07
N ALA A 332 -13.01 0.06 20.38
CA ALA A 332 -13.89 0.93 19.61
C ALA A 332 -13.85 2.37 20.14
N PHE A 333 -13.68 3.35 19.26
CA PHE A 333 -13.56 4.78 19.60
C PHE A 333 -14.90 5.47 19.88
N HIS A 334 -16.01 4.79 19.63
CA HIS A 334 -17.37 5.20 19.95
C HIS A 334 -18.24 3.98 20.22
N ARG A 335 -19.43 4.19 20.74
CA ARG A 335 -20.38 3.10 21.00
C ARG A 335 -20.82 2.45 19.67
N LEU A 336 -20.67 1.13 19.57
CA LEU A 336 -21.14 0.33 18.44
C LEU A 336 -22.42 -0.43 18.83
N PRO A 337 -23.39 -0.60 17.91
CA PRO A 337 -24.51 -1.52 18.05
C PRO A 337 -24.04 -2.96 18.28
N GLU A 338 -24.86 -3.78 18.95
CA GLU A 338 -24.48 -5.17 19.26
C GLU A 338 -24.30 -6.01 17.99
N GLU A 339 -25.11 -5.81 16.98
CA GLU A 339 -25.00 -6.46 15.66
C GLU A 339 -23.61 -6.22 15.00
N CYS A 340 -23.01 -5.03 15.20
CA CYS A 340 -21.66 -4.74 14.72
C CYS A 340 -20.62 -5.57 15.48
N TRP A 341 -20.81 -5.75 16.79
CA TRP A 341 -19.92 -6.59 17.61
C TRP A 341 -20.03 -8.07 17.24
N GLU A 342 -21.22 -8.56 16.94
CA GLU A 342 -21.44 -9.92 16.44
C GLU A 342 -20.71 -10.15 15.10
N GLY A 343 -20.83 -9.18 14.18
CA GLY A 343 -20.10 -9.21 12.91
C GLY A 343 -18.58 -9.17 13.09
N LEU A 344 -18.07 -8.31 13.98
CA LEU A 344 -16.65 -8.26 14.31
C LEU A 344 -16.17 -9.56 14.98
N ALA A 345 -16.99 -10.19 15.83
CA ALA A 345 -16.65 -11.47 16.45
C ALA A 345 -16.57 -12.61 15.42
N ALA A 346 -17.44 -12.60 14.40
CA ALA A 346 -17.34 -13.56 13.29
C ALA A 346 -16.03 -13.37 12.49
N GLU A 347 -15.66 -12.12 12.18
CA GLU A 347 -14.37 -11.82 11.55
C GLU A 347 -13.18 -12.20 12.45
N ALA A 348 -13.26 -12.00 13.77
CA ALA A 348 -12.20 -12.37 14.71
C ALA A 348 -11.95 -13.89 14.75
N ARG A 349 -13.00 -14.71 14.79
CA ARG A 349 -12.85 -16.17 14.70
C ARG A 349 -12.12 -16.60 13.43
N SER A 350 -12.53 -16.05 12.29
CA SER A 350 -11.89 -16.32 11.00
C SER A 350 -10.42 -15.83 10.95
N LEU A 351 -10.13 -14.67 11.55
CA LEU A 351 -8.78 -14.12 11.58
C LEU A 351 -7.86 -14.94 12.49
N VAL A 352 -8.32 -15.35 13.66
CA VAL A 352 -7.55 -16.20 14.58
C VAL A 352 -7.21 -17.53 13.93
N ALA A 353 -8.17 -18.18 13.26
CA ALA A 353 -7.93 -19.40 12.50
C ALA A 353 -6.91 -19.18 11.38
N PHE A 354 -7.00 -18.07 10.64
CA PHE A 354 -6.04 -17.72 9.58
C PHE A 354 -4.62 -17.50 10.12
N LEU A 355 -4.47 -16.93 11.30
CA LEU A 355 -3.16 -16.61 11.90
C LEU A 355 -2.53 -17.80 12.63
N ALA A 356 -3.33 -18.81 13.04
CA ALA A 356 -2.92 -19.90 13.93
C ALA A 356 -1.65 -20.63 13.45
N ASP A 357 -1.58 -20.93 12.15
CA ASP A 357 -0.48 -21.69 11.55
C ASP A 357 0.70 -20.82 11.10
N ARG A 358 0.62 -19.50 11.25
CA ARG A 358 1.67 -18.59 10.76
C ARG A 358 2.23 -17.68 11.85
N GLU A 359 1.44 -16.75 12.36
CA GLU A 359 1.88 -15.75 13.35
C GLU A 359 0.70 -15.35 14.25
N PRO A 360 0.35 -16.16 15.28
CA PRO A 360 -0.77 -15.85 16.18
C PRO A 360 -0.65 -14.49 16.86
N GLU A 361 0.58 -14.02 17.13
CA GLU A 361 0.86 -12.72 17.75
C GLU A 361 1.25 -11.64 16.71
N VAL A 362 0.63 -11.66 15.55
CA VAL A 362 0.87 -10.66 14.49
C VAL A 362 0.83 -9.24 15.05
N TYR A 363 1.77 -8.39 14.60
CA TYR A 363 1.89 -6.99 15.04
C TYR A 363 2.29 -6.76 16.51
N ARG A 364 2.70 -7.80 17.27
CA ARG A 364 3.07 -7.69 18.69
C ARG A 364 4.02 -6.53 19.01
N ARG A 365 5.00 -6.27 18.15
CA ARG A 365 5.97 -5.18 18.35
C ARG A 365 5.35 -3.79 18.41
N TYR A 366 4.12 -3.61 17.94
CA TYR A 366 3.37 -2.35 17.94
C TYR A 366 2.44 -2.21 19.14
N GLY A 367 2.40 -3.21 20.03
CA GLY A 367 1.54 -3.23 21.21
C GLY A 367 1.69 -2.05 22.15
N HIS A 368 2.86 -1.38 22.15
CA HIS A 368 3.11 -0.17 22.91
C HIS A 368 2.15 0.99 22.55
N TRP A 369 1.58 1.02 21.36
CA TRP A 369 0.61 2.05 20.96
C TRP A 369 -0.71 1.96 21.71
N TRP A 370 -1.06 0.79 22.28
CA TRP A 370 -2.32 0.61 23.02
C TRP A 370 -2.36 1.39 24.34
N SER A 371 -1.21 1.66 24.96
CA SER A 371 -1.14 2.54 26.14
C SER A 371 -1.39 4.03 25.82
N HIS A 372 -1.47 4.39 24.54
CA HIS A 372 -1.70 5.75 24.07
C HIS A 372 -3.07 5.92 23.39
N LEU A 373 -3.95 4.94 23.51
CA LEU A 373 -5.33 5.05 23.02
C LEU A 373 -6.17 5.88 24.01
N PRO A 374 -7.18 6.62 23.53
CA PRO A 374 -8.13 7.28 24.43
C PRO A 374 -8.97 6.26 25.16
N ASP A 375 -9.66 6.70 26.24
CA ASP A 375 -10.69 5.90 26.89
C ASP A 375 -11.74 5.47 25.86
N ALA A 376 -11.97 4.16 25.77
CA ALA A 376 -12.75 3.57 24.70
C ALA A 376 -13.40 2.26 25.18
N THR A 377 -14.39 1.78 24.43
CA THR A 377 -14.98 0.47 24.68
C THR A 377 -14.05 -0.63 24.20
N VAL A 378 -13.55 -1.44 25.12
CA VAL A 378 -12.70 -2.60 24.81
C VAL A 378 -13.51 -3.89 24.97
N ARG A 379 -13.48 -4.76 23.95
CA ARG A 379 -14.03 -6.11 24.01
C ARG A 379 -13.01 -7.13 23.53
N LEU A 380 -12.96 -8.27 24.23
CA LEU A 380 -12.28 -9.45 23.72
C LEU A 380 -13.26 -10.21 22.82
N LEU A 381 -12.93 -10.31 21.55
CA LEU A 381 -13.67 -11.08 20.56
C LEU A 381 -13.08 -12.50 20.53
N PRO A 382 -13.85 -13.54 20.89
CA PRO A 382 -13.30 -14.89 21.03
C PRO A 382 -12.82 -15.45 19.71
N GLY A 383 -11.72 -16.20 19.75
CA GLY A 383 -11.11 -16.84 18.58
C GLY A 383 -11.74 -18.17 18.15
N GLY A 384 -12.70 -18.70 18.91
CA GLY A 384 -13.34 -20.00 18.66
C GLY A 384 -13.04 -20.97 19.78
#